data_04d47e911ca0302f688adf7335e55dd7
#
_entry.id   04d47e911ca0302f688adf7335e55dd7
#
_cell.length_a   1.000
_cell.length_b   1.000
_cell.length_c   1.000
_cell.angle_alpha   90.00
_cell.angle_beta   90.00
_cell.angle_gamma   90.00
#
_symmetry.space_group_name_H-M   'P 1'
#
loop_
_entity.id
_entity.type
_entity.pdbx_description
1 polymer ?
#
loop_
_entity_poly.entity_id
_entity_poly.type
_entity_poly.pdbx_seq_one_letter_code
_entity_poly.pdbx_strand_id
1 'polypeptide(L)'
;QGDWSSDVCSSDLLVVLAVVQLVGGSLEVVILVLGMLLWHQFTVVTRSVTMQIRDMDYVTSARTIGLSAMRILFTEILPNISNQIIVVVTLTMASAIVIEAALSFLGVGIQPPLPSWGIMIAEGKEHIFFRPWLVLIPGTALLILVLGINLLGDGIRDVTVPGGRS
;
A
#
# COMPACT_ATOMS: atom_id res chain seq x y z
N GLN A 1 -3.30 -18.82 -17.71
CA GLN A 1 -2.72 -17.62 -17.09
C GLN A 1 -3.73 -17.19 -16.03
N GLY A 2 -3.60 -17.75 -14.82
CA GLY A 2 -4.51 -17.44 -13.72
C GLY A 2 -4.25 -16.03 -13.19
N ASP A 3 -5.33 -15.33 -12.85
CA ASP A 3 -5.32 -14.00 -12.27
C ASP A 3 -4.75 -14.00 -10.84
N TRP A 4 -3.43 -14.10 -10.75
CA TRP A 4 -2.69 -14.09 -9.47
C TRP A 4 -2.99 -12.87 -8.59
N SER A 5 -3.46 -11.78 -9.20
CA SER A 5 -3.77 -10.54 -8.48
C SER A 5 -5.06 -10.61 -7.66
N SER A 6 -6.08 -11.32 -8.12
CA SER A 6 -7.35 -11.46 -7.40
C SER A 6 -7.27 -12.48 -6.26
N ASP A 7 -6.52 -13.57 -6.47
CA ASP A 7 -6.39 -14.63 -5.48
C ASP A 7 -5.51 -14.21 -4.30
N VAL A 8 -4.46 -13.42 -4.54
CA VAL A 8 -3.59 -12.89 -3.48
C VAL A 8 -4.36 -11.88 -2.60
N CYS A 9 -5.14 -10.99 -3.19
CA CYS A 9 -5.89 -9.99 -2.42
C CYS A 9 -6.98 -10.62 -1.55
N SER A 10 -7.67 -11.65 -2.03
CA SER A 10 -8.71 -12.34 -1.25
C SER A 10 -8.13 -13.20 -0.13
N SER A 11 -7.00 -13.89 -0.37
CA SER A 11 -6.33 -14.68 0.65
C SER A 11 -5.72 -13.80 1.75
N ASP A 12 -5.16 -12.65 1.40
CA ASP A 12 -4.58 -11.71 2.36
C ASP A 12 -5.64 -11.16 3.32
N LEU A 13 -6.82 -10.78 2.80
CA LEU A 13 -7.95 -10.34 3.63
C LEU A 13 -8.42 -11.43 4.60
N LEU A 14 -8.52 -12.68 4.16
CA LEU A 14 -8.93 -13.80 5.01
C LEU A 14 -7.90 -14.07 6.10
N VAL A 15 -6.62 -14.00 5.80
CA VAL A 15 -5.55 -14.17 6.79
C VAL A 15 -5.58 -13.05 7.83
N VAL A 16 -5.72 -11.78 7.41
CA VAL A 16 -5.88 -10.65 8.34
C VAL A 16 -7.07 -10.86 9.25
N LEU A 17 -8.21 -11.20 8.66
CA LEU A 17 -9.46 -11.40 9.40
C LEU A 17 -9.30 -12.52 10.43
N ALA A 18 -8.69 -13.64 10.07
CA ALA A 18 -8.44 -14.75 10.98
C ALA A 18 -7.50 -14.38 12.14
N VAL A 19 -6.40 -13.69 11.83
CA VAL A 19 -5.40 -13.29 12.84
C VAL A 19 -5.98 -12.25 13.79
N VAL A 20 -6.66 -11.23 13.28
CA VAL A 20 -7.28 -10.18 14.12
C VAL A 20 -8.39 -10.74 15.00
N GLN A 21 -9.16 -11.73 14.52
CA GLN A 21 -10.16 -12.43 15.32
C GLN A 21 -9.55 -13.24 16.47
N LEU A 22 -8.38 -13.85 16.27
CA LEU A 22 -7.71 -14.66 17.28
C LEU A 22 -6.99 -13.83 18.35
N VAL A 23 -6.37 -12.72 17.95
CA VAL A 23 -5.51 -11.91 18.83
C VAL A 23 -6.28 -10.74 19.47
N GLY A 24 -7.38 -10.32 18.85
CA GLY A 24 -8.20 -9.19 19.26
C GLY A 24 -8.04 -7.97 18.36
N GLY A 25 -9.12 -7.21 18.15
CA GLY A 25 -9.19 -6.04 17.26
C GLY A 25 -8.63 -4.77 17.90
N SER A 26 -7.41 -4.79 18.43
CA SER A 26 -6.75 -3.56 18.89
C SER A 26 -6.04 -2.85 17.74
N LEU A 27 -5.91 -1.52 17.84
CA LEU A 27 -5.19 -0.70 16.84
C LEU A 27 -3.79 -1.24 16.56
N GLU A 28 -3.06 -1.63 17.61
CA GLU A 28 -1.68 -2.14 17.50
C GLU A 28 -1.63 -3.46 16.72
N VAL A 29 -2.57 -4.35 16.95
CA VAL A 29 -2.65 -5.65 16.25
C VAL A 29 -2.97 -5.43 14.78
N VAL A 30 -3.92 -4.54 14.46
CA VAL A 30 -4.28 -4.21 13.07
C VAL A 30 -3.08 -3.62 12.33
N ILE A 31 -2.36 -2.67 12.94
CA ILE A 31 -1.14 -2.08 12.34
C ILE A 31 -0.08 -3.13 12.10
N LEU A 32 0.19 -4.01 13.07
CA LEU A 32 1.22 -5.04 12.96
C LEU A 32 0.88 -6.06 11.88
N VAL A 33 -0.35 -6.53 11.83
CA VAL A 33 -0.79 -7.53 10.84
C VAL A 33 -0.78 -6.95 9.44
N LEU A 34 -1.33 -5.74 9.24
CA LEU A 34 -1.27 -5.04 7.95
C LEU A 34 0.16 -4.77 7.52
N GLY A 35 1.02 -4.33 8.45
CA GLY A 35 2.43 -4.11 8.17
C GLY A 35 3.15 -5.37 7.70
N MET A 36 2.90 -6.53 8.33
CA MET A 36 3.49 -7.80 7.92
C MET A 36 3.03 -8.27 6.54
N LEU A 37 1.75 -8.06 6.21
CA LEU A 37 1.23 -8.46 4.91
C LEU A 37 1.72 -7.56 3.78
N LEU A 38 1.64 -6.25 3.99
CA LEU A 38 2.04 -5.28 2.97
C LEU A 38 3.56 -5.27 2.76
N TRP A 39 4.35 -5.64 3.77
CA TRP A 39 5.79 -5.84 3.65
C TRP A 39 6.15 -6.89 2.58
N HIS A 40 5.40 -7.96 2.50
CA HIS A 40 5.64 -9.00 1.49
C HIS A 40 5.51 -8.44 0.06
N GLN A 41 4.41 -7.73 -0.23
CA GLN A 41 4.19 -7.11 -1.54
C GLN A 41 5.29 -6.10 -1.90
N PHE A 42 5.64 -5.23 -0.93
CA PHE A 42 6.73 -4.27 -1.08
C PHE A 42 8.06 -4.95 -1.43
N THR A 43 8.40 -6.03 -0.73
CA THR A 43 9.65 -6.78 -0.94
C THR A 43 9.70 -7.42 -2.32
N VAL A 44 8.61 -8.05 -2.78
CA VAL A 44 8.54 -8.70 -4.10
C VAL A 44 8.75 -7.68 -5.22
N VAL A 45 8.05 -6.55 -5.18
CA VAL A 45 8.16 -5.51 -6.22
C VAL A 45 9.54 -4.86 -6.20
N THR A 46 10.06 -4.48 -5.04
CA THR A 46 11.39 -3.87 -4.92
C THR A 46 12.49 -4.82 -5.42
N ARG A 47 12.39 -6.11 -5.11
CA ARG A 47 13.31 -7.13 -5.62
C ARG A 47 13.25 -7.24 -7.14
N SER A 48 12.05 -7.33 -7.71
CA SER A 48 11.86 -7.44 -9.16
C SER A 48 12.48 -6.27 -9.91
N VAL A 49 12.22 -5.05 -9.45
CA VAL A 49 12.76 -3.81 -10.04
C VAL A 49 14.28 -3.74 -9.89
N THR A 50 14.81 -4.10 -8.72
CA THR A 50 16.26 -4.13 -8.49
C THR A 50 16.96 -5.13 -9.41
N MET A 51 16.37 -6.30 -9.65
CA MET A 51 16.92 -7.30 -10.57
C MET A 51 16.97 -6.79 -12.01
N GLN A 52 15.94 -6.08 -12.48
CA GLN A 52 15.92 -5.49 -13.83
C GLN A 52 17.03 -4.45 -14.01
N ILE A 53 17.24 -3.60 -13.01
CA ILE A 53 18.25 -2.52 -13.08
C ILE A 53 19.67 -3.06 -12.92
N ARG A 54 19.86 -4.11 -12.12
CA ARG A 54 21.16 -4.73 -11.90
C ARG A 54 21.87 -5.19 -13.17
N ASP A 55 21.08 -5.61 -14.18
CA ASP A 55 21.59 -6.18 -15.41
C ASP A 55 21.75 -5.12 -16.54
N MET A 56 21.55 -3.85 -16.24
CA MET A 56 21.75 -2.76 -17.19
C MET A 56 23.25 -2.43 -17.40
N ASP A 57 23.56 -1.95 -18.60
CA ASP A 57 24.95 -1.72 -19.07
C ASP A 57 25.73 -0.75 -18.17
N TYR A 58 25.10 0.30 -17.63
CA TYR A 58 25.77 1.25 -16.75
C TYR A 58 26.19 0.63 -15.41
N VAL A 59 25.40 -0.31 -14.86
CA VAL A 59 25.75 -1.05 -13.65
C VAL A 59 26.91 -2.01 -13.92
N THR A 60 26.88 -2.67 -15.07
CA THR A 60 27.97 -3.56 -15.52
C THR A 60 29.25 -2.81 -15.74
N SER A 61 29.19 -1.61 -16.34
CA SER A 61 30.34 -0.72 -16.52
C SER A 61 30.92 -0.26 -15.17
N ALA A 62 30.06 0.09 -14.21
CA ALA A 62 30.48 0.47 -12.85
C ALA A 62 31.24 -0.68 -12.14
N ARG A 63 30.85 -1.95 -12.37
CA ARG A 63 31.56 -3.13 -11.85
C ARG A 63 32.92 -3.31 -12.50
N THR A 64 33.04 -3.11 -13.81
CA THR A 64 34.33 -3.25 -14.53
C THR A 64 35.37 -2.23 -14.09
N ILE A 65 34.94 -1.04 -13.67
CA ILE A 65 35.80 0.01 -13.09
C ILE A 65 36.23 -0.34 -11.64
N GLY A 66 35.67 -1.40 -11.03
CA GLY A 66 36.07 -1.87 -9.70
C GLY A 66 35.36 -1.17 -8.53
N LEU A 67 34.20 -0.55 -8.76
CA LEU A 67 33.39 0.04 -7.69
C LEU A 67 32.87 -1.04 -6.74
N SER A 68 32.89 -0.76 -5.44
CA SER A 68 32.35 -1.68 -4.44
C SER A 68 30.83 -1.85 -4.58
N ALA A 69 30.32 -3.06 -4.27
CA ALA A 69 28.89 -3.38 -4.39
C ALA A 69 27.99 -2.41 -3.61
N MET A 70 28.41 -1.96 -2.43
CA MET A 70 27.65 -0.97 -1.64
C MET A 70 27.62 0.38 -2.33
N ARG A 71 28.70 0.82 -2.95
CA ARG A 71 28.72 2.09 -3.68
C ARG A 71 27.82 2.03 -4.90
N ILE A 72 27.87 0.94 -5.67
CA ILE A 72 26.96 0.73 -6.81
C ILE A 72 25.49 0.75 -6.33
N LEU A 73 25.18 0.11 -5.21
CA LEU A 73 23.82 0.09 -4.66
C LEU A 73 23.30 1.50 -4.36
N PHE A 74 24.10 2.30 -3.62
CA PHE A 74 23.63 3.62 -3.17
C PHE A 74 23.74 4.72 -4.25
N THR A 75 24.70 4.61 -5.18
CA THR A 75 24.96 5.67 -6.17
C THR A 75 24.24 5.42 -7.49
N GLU A 76 24.10 4.16 -7.90
CA GLU A 76 23.56 3.80 -9.22
C GLU A 76 22.17 3.17 -9.14
N ILE A 77 21.98 2.21 -8.24
CA ILE A 77 20.73 1.44 -8.18
C ILE A 77 19.65 2.22 -7.42
N LEU A 78 19.91 2.63 -6.18
CA LEU A 78 18.93 3.22 -5.30
C LEU A 78 18.27 4.49 -5.87
N PRO A 79 19.00 5.47 -6.43
CA PRO A 79 18.35 6.64 -7.03
C PRO A 79 17.47 6.28 -8.24
N ASN A 80 17.85 5.24 -8.97
CA ASN A 80 17.12 4.82 -10.18
C ASN A 80 15.83 4.04 -9.87
N ILE A 81 15.80 3.28 -8.74
CA ILE A 81 14.59 2.58 -8.30
C ILE A 81 13.70 3.45 -7.41
N SER A 82 14.17 4.61 -6.94
CA SER A 82 13.44 5.45 -5.98
C SER A 82 12.03 5.81 -6.47
N ASN A 83 11.88 6.10 -7.76
CA ASN A 83 10.59 6.41 -8.36
C ASN A 83 9.59 5.26 -8.26
N GLN A 84 10.04 4.04 -8.56
CA GLN A 84 9.20 2.86 -8.47
C GLN A 84 8.86 2.52 -7.02
N ILE A 85 9.81 2.73 -6.11
CA ILE A 85 9.58 2.56 -4.66
C ILE A 85 8.50 3.53 -4.17
N ILE A 86 8.53 4.81 -4.57
CA ILE A 86 7.54 5.81 -4.20
C ILE A 86 6.14 5.38 -4.66
N VAL A 87 6.00 4.95 -5.92
CA VAL A 87 4.72 4.46 -6.45
C VAL A 87 4.21 3.25 -5.66
N VAL A 88 5.08 2.29 -5.36
CA VAL A 88 4.69 1.11 -4.57
C VAL A 88 4.27 1.51 -3.16
N VAL A 89 4.99 2.41 -2.51
CA VAL A 89 4.64 2.90 -1.17
C VAL A 89 3.27 3.58 -1.17
N THR A 90 2.98 4.48 -2.12
CA THR A 90 1.69 5.18 -2.18
C THR A 90 0.53 4.24 -2.46
N LEU A 91 0.69 3.29 -3.40
CA LEU A 91 -0.31 2.26 -3.67
C LEU A 91 -0.56 1.36 -2.44
N THR A 92 0.51 0.97 -1.76
CA THR A 92 0.43 0.15 -0.55
C THR A 92 -0.26 0.89 0.60
N MET A 93 0.01 2.19 0.76
CA MET A 93 -0.70 3.03 1.74
C MET A 93 -2.19 3.15 1.42
N ALA A 94 -2.55 3.39 0.16
CA ALA A 94 -3.94 3.43 -0.26
C ALA A 94 -4.66 2.10 0.01
N SER A 95 -4.02 0.98 -0.30
CA SER A 95 -4.54 -0.37 -0.03
C SER A 95 -4.70 -0.62 1.47
N ALA A 96 -3.75 -0.21 2.31
CA ALA A 96 -3.82 -0.34 3.76
C ALA A 96 -5.04 0.37 4.36
N ILE A 97 -5.31 1.59 3.89
CA ILE A 97 -6.46 2.39 4.34
C ILE A 97 -7.79 1.70 3.97
N VAL A 98 -7.89 1.18 2.75
CA VAL A 98 -9.11 0.49 2.29
C VAL A 98 -9.32 -0.82 3.06
N ILE A 99 -8.25 -1.59 3.29
CA ILE A 99 -8.31 -2.85 4.04
C ILE A 99 -8.69 -2.58 5.50
N GLU A 100 -8.09 -1.58 6.15
CA GLU A 100 -8.46 -1.18 7.52
C GLU A 100 -9.94 -0.79 7.61
N ALA A 101 -10.40 0.08 6.70
CA ALA A 101 -11.80 0.51 6.66
C ALA A 101 -12.76 -0.67 6.44
N ALA A 102 -12.39 -1.63 5.58
CA ALA A 102 -13.17 -2.84 5.35
C ALA A 102 -13.23 -3.75 6.59
N LEU A 103 -12.10 -3.96 7.28
CA LEU A 103 -12.05 -4.73 8.52
C LEU A 103 -12.87 -4.08 9.63
N SER A 104 -12.76 -2.78 9.80
CA SER A 104 -13.53 -2.01 10.78
C SER A 104 -15.02 -2.02 10.45
N PHE A 105 -15.39 -1.94 9.16
CA PHE A 105 -16.76 -2.09 8.68
C PHE A 105 -17.34 -3.46 9.01
N LEU A 106 -16.55 -4.53 8.91
CA LEU A 106 -16.94 -5.90 9.27
C LEU A 106 -16.97 -6.14 10.80
N GLY A 107 -16.59 -5.14 11.61
CA GLY A 107 -16.56 -5.24 13.06
C GLY A 107 -15.37 -6.02 13.63
N VAL A 108 -14.37 -6.33 12.80
CA VAL A 108 -13.17 -7.09 13.19
C VAL A 108 -11.96 -6.17 13.40
N GLY A 109 -11.97 -4.97 12.80
CA GLY A 109 -10.89 -4.00 12.87
C GLY A 109 -10.79 -3.29 14.23
N ILE A 110 -10.55 -1.99 14.20
CA ILE A 110 -10.44 -1.15 15.38
C ILE A 110 -11.75 -1.18 16.17
N GLN A 111 -11.64 -1.38 17.49
CA GLN A 111 -12.81 -1.44 18.36
C GLN A 111 -13.09 -0.07 19.03
N PRO A 112 -14.36 0.27 19.33
CA PRO A 112 -14.69 1.42 20.14
C PRO A 112 -13.92 1.38 21.49
N PRO A 113 -13.46 2.54 22.05
CA PRO A 113 -13.86 3.91 21.73
C PRO A 113 -13.06 4.61 20.64
N LEU A 114 -12.13 3.94 19.96
CA LEU A 114 -11.33 4.57 18.91
C LEU A 114 -12.17 4.78 17.65
N PRO A 115 -12.26 6.01 17.12
CA PRO A 115 -13.01 6.30 15.92
C PRO A 115 -12.27 5.77 14.67
N SER A 116 -13.00 5.13 13.76
CA SER A 116 -12.54 4.74 12.43
C SER A 116 -13.63 5.06 11.40
N TRP A 117 -13.25 5.43 10.19
CA TRP A 117 -14.22 5.67 9.12
C TRP A 117 -15.01 4.40 8.77
N GLY A 118 -14.38 3.23 8.86
CA GLY A 118 -15.05 1.94 8.68
C GLY A 118 -16.18 1.72 9.70
N ILE A 119 -15.94 2.01 10.97
CA ILE A 119 -16.96 1.93 12.04
C ILE A 119 -18.10 2.92 11.78
N MET A 120 -17.78 4.17 11.40
CA MET A 120 -18.79 5.17 11.08
C MET A 120 -19.71 4.73 9.93
N ILE A 121 -19.15 4.08 8.91
CA ILE A 121 -19.93 3.52 7.80
C ILE A 121 -20.77 2.34 8.29
N ALA A 122 -20.24 1.48 9.14
CA ALA A 122 -20.95 0.34 9.70
C ALA A 122 -22.16 0.74 10.55
N GLU A 123 -21.99 1.74 11.41
CA GLU A 123 -23.07 2.31 12.23
C GLU A 123 -24.10 3.06 11.36
N GLY A 124 -23.62 3.82 10.37
CA GLY A 124 -24.48 4.55 9.43
C GLY A 124 -25.36 3.66 8.55
N LYS A 125 -24.91 2.44 8.26
CA LYS A 125 -25.63 1.44 7.47
C LYS A 125 -27.04 1.15 8.01
N GLU A 126 -27.20 1.09 9.32
CA GLU A 126 -28.50 0.82 9.96
C GLU A 126 -29.51 1.96 9.73
N HIS A 127 -29.03 3.17 9.48
CA HIS A 127 -29.82 4.37 9.28
C HIS A 127 -29.86 4.86 7.83
N ILE A 128 -29.42 4.05 6.87
CA ILE A 128 -29.20 4.46 5.47
C ILE A 128 -30.47 5.03 4.79
N PHE A 129 -31.65 4.50 5.15
CA PHE A 129 -32.93 4.94 4.59
C PHE A 129 -33.43 6.28 5.14
N PHE A 130 -33.05 6.62 6.38
CA PHE A 130 -33.50 7.84 7.04
C PHE A 130 -32.42 8.93 7.09
N ARG A 131 -31.15 8.53 7.14
CA ARG A 131 -29.99 9.42 7.28
C ARG A 131 -28.82 8.97 6.43
N PRO A 132 -28.94 9.01 5.09
CA PRO A 132 -27.91 8.50 4.17
C PRO A 132 -26.55 9.21 4.30
N TRP A 133 -26.54 10.46 4.78
CA TRP A 133 -25.29 11.22 4.98
C TRP A 133 -24.32 10.59 5.99
N LEU A 134 -24.81 9.77 6.93
CA LEU A 134 -23.94 9.06 7.89
C LEU A 134 -23.00 8.08 7.21
N VAL A 135 -23.36 7.53 6.07
CA VAL A 135 -22.52 6.67 5.24
C VAL A 135 -21.78 7.47 4.18
N LEU A 136 -22.44 8.45 3.58
CA LEU A 136 -21.87 9.23 2.46
C LEU A 136 -20.69 10.09 2.90
N ILE A 137 -20.73 10.73 4.08
CA ILE A 137 -19.66 11.60 4.54
C ILE A 137 -18.34 10.81 4.78
N PRO A 138 -18.30 9.75 5.60
CA PRO A 138 -17.06 8.99 5.78
C PRO A 138 -16.63 8.26 4.51
N GLY A 139 -17.58 7.79 3.68
CA GLY A 139 -17.28 7.15 2.41
C GLY A 139 -16.62 8.10 1.40
N THR A 140 -17.13 9.33 1.28
CA THR A 140 -16.50 10.36 0.42
C THR A 140 -15.15 10.82 0.96
N ALA A 141 -15.01 10.92 2.28
CA ALA A 141 -13.72 11.24 2.89
C ALA A 141 -12.65 10.18 2.59
N LEU A 142 -12.99 8.89 2.71
CA LEU A 142 -12.13 7.78 2.31
C LEU A 142 -11.74 7.86 0.83
N LEU A 143 -12.71 8.10 -0.06
CA LEU A 143 -12.48 8.20 -1.49
C LEU A 143 -11.52 9.34 -1.81
N ILE A 144 -11.74 10.53 -1.24
CA ILE A 144 -10.87 11.69 -1.45
C ILE A 144 -9.46 11.41 -0.92
N LEU A 145 -9.32 10.78 0.25
CA LEU A 145 -8.01 10.44 0.82
C LEU A 145 -7.25 9.47 -0.07
N VAL A 146 -7.89 8.37 -0.50
CA VAL A 146 -7.26 7.36 -1.36
C VAL A 146 -6.85 7.95 -2.71
N LEU A 147 -7.74 8.75 -3.34
CA LEU A 147 -7.41 9.46 -4.57
C LEU A 147 -6.27 10.45 -4.36
N GLY A 148 -6.28 11.21 -3.27
CA GLY A 148 -5.21 12.17 -2.94
C GLY A 148 -3.85 11.50 -2.80
N ILE A 149 -3.77 10.36 -2.10
CA ILE A 149 -2.53 9.58 -1.95
C ILE A 149 -2.04 9.06 -3.31
N ASN A 150 -2.93 8.52 -4.14
CA ASN A 150 -2.57 8.01 -5.46
C ASN A 150 -2.07 9.13 -6.39
N LEU A 151 -2.80 10.26 -6.44
CA LEU A 151 -2.39 11.42 -7.24
C LEU A 151 -1.06 12.02 -6.75
N LEU A 152 -0.82 12.02 -5.44
CA LEU A 152 0.44 12.46 -4.87
C LEU A 152 1.58 11.53 -5.30
N GLY A 153 1.37 10.22 -5.29
CA GLY A 153 2.33 9.23 -5.77
C GLY A 153 2.68 9.42 -7.26
N ASP A 154 1.66 9.60 -8.08
CA ASP A 154 1.84 9.85 -9.51
C ASP A 154 2.53 11.21 -9.76
N GLY A 155 2.15 12.26 -9.04
CA GLY A 155 2.77 13.57 -9.13
C GLY A 155 4.27 13.55 -8.75
N ILE A 156 4.64 12.83 -7.69
CA ILE A 156 6.06 12.67 -7.31
C ILE A 156 6.81 11.90 -8.41
N ARG A 157 6.21 10.85 -8.96
CA ARG A 157 6.80 10.09 -10.07
C ARG A 157 7.09 10.99 -11.27
N ASP A 158 6.12 11.81 -11.70
CA ASP A 158 6.24 12.66 -12.87
C ASP A 158 7.33 13.73 -12.72
N VAL A 159 7.51 14.25 -11.51
CA VAL A 159 8.58 15.25 -11.22
C VAL A 159 9.96 14.60 -11.14
N THR A 160 10.03 13.33 -10.70
CA THR A 160 11.32 12.66 -10.45
C THR A 160 11.86 11.94 -11.69
N VAL A 161 11.04 11.73 -12.75
CA VAL A 161 11.50 11.21 -14.05
C VAL A 161 11.82 12.39 -14.99
N PRO A 162 13.07 12.85 -15.09
CA PRO A 162 13.44 13.85 -16.08
C PRO A 162 13.54 13.18 -17.44
N GLY A 163 12.53 13.31 -18.30
CA GLY A 163 12.70 12.94 -19.71
C GLY A 163 11.60 12.13 -20.39
N GLY A 164 10.37 12.15 -19.91
CA GLY A 164 9.23 11.52 -20.59
C GLY A 164 8.38 12.48 -21.44
N ARG A 165 8.97 13.51 -22.03
CA ARG A 165 8.32 14.34 -23.05
C ARG A 165 9.12 14.27 -24.35
N SER A 166 8.77 13.31 -25.18
CA SER A 166 9.01 13.37 -26.63
C SER A 166 7.82 12.75 -27.34
#